data_493958eeff884c184e4dced2bc4beab0
#
_entry.id   493958eeff884c184e4dced2bc4beab0
#
_cell.length_a   1.000
_cell.length_b   1.000
_cell.length_c   1.000
_cell.angle_alpha   90.00
_cell.angle_beta   90.00
_cell.angle_gamma   90.00
#
_symmetry.space_group_name_H-M   'P 1'
#
loop_
_entity.id
_entity.type
_entity.pdbx_description
1 polymer ?
#
loop_
_entity_poly.entity_id
_entity_poly.type
_entity_poly.pdbx_seq_one_letter_code
_entity_poly.pdbx_strand_id
1 'polypeptide(L)'
;MNKITFDKNQHNHCNKLLLFDLDGTIVNTDNIYIKVWNELLKEYNLECDKTFFNYFIKGKSDITFMKYLCKDITNDRIKEISQKKNDLFIKLLNENKNILFDGVLSFFEDNKHHNIAIVTSSSKETAEYILKLTELYKYVDLIVASEDTNKHKPYPEPYLKAIEQFDTNIENIFIFEDSYSGYSSAKRTPVKNIALINNDESCQEIINTPEFKYSDYNELKLSSITEFYLNLDNKCLDYNSQIKMNINTIPIKNVKKNDNNLKTGYICDINSYCINYVNGENENVILKISSFNNELSNTAIKLNMYENERYFYEKISHLINNTPKFYGSFKDDLKDAIILEDLNRYPGSFNINLNTNIYTLLNVVNSIHNVHKTFYFESNDDIIPTMKSLKKINQISYFKNLIHERYKIFENNVKHILNDAEKIIINKIYNNIDKIFDEASCLPLCFCHGDLKSPNIFYKNNTEPILLDWQYIHLNKGVSDIVFLLIESIEFDKTNVDLVVNFYYKLQNEAHGIPYHTYMTDFKNALCIFPFFVSVWFNSESKDKLLDPIFPIRFIKNLMKYYNYYLQ
;
A
#
# COMPACT_ATOMS: atom_id res chain seq x y z
N MET A 1 -31.52 36.05 -6.38
CA MET A 1 -31.93 36.07 -4.98
C MET A 1 -30.68 36.30 -4.14
N ASN A 2 -30.68 37.34 -3.30
CA ASN A 2 -29.51 37.72 -2.52
C ASN A 2 -29.14 36.60 -1.53
N LYS A 3 -27.91 36.10 -1.61
CA LYS A 3 -27.34 35.25 -0.59
C LYS A 3 -27.40 36.01 0.74
N ILE A 4 -28.09 35.47 1.75
CA ILE A 4 -27.93 35.93 3.14
C ILE A 4 -26.59 35.36 3.58
N THR A 5 -25.54 36.15 3.41
CA THR A 5 -24.23 35.85 4.00
C THR A 5 -24.36 36.16 5.49
N PHE A 6 -24.37 35.12 6.32
CA PHE A 6 -24.15 35.31 7.75
C PHE A 6 -22.73 35.83 7.91
N ASP A 7 -22.59 36.96 8.61
CA ASP A 7 -21.31 37.55 8.95
C ASP A 7 -20.63 36.65 10.00
N LYS A 8 -19.80 35.72 9.55
CA LYS A 8 -19.11 34.74 10.39
C LYS A 8 -17.92 35.33 11.15
N ASN A 9 -17.65 36.64 10.97
CA ASN A 9 -16.46 37.32 11.51
C ASN A 9 -16.63 37.93 12.91
N GLN A 10 -17.78 37.77 13.60
CA GLN A 10 -18.04 38.48 14.85
C GLN A 10 -17.74 37.72 16.17
N HIS A 11 -17.26 36.47 16.13
CA HIS A 11 -16.88 35.78 17.36
C HIS A 11 -15.47 35.16 17.24
N ASN A 12 -14.61 35.48 18.22
CA ASN A 12 -13.26 34.90 18.44
C ASN A 12 -13.28 33.39 18.78
N HIS A 13 -14.10 32.60 18.12
CA HIS A 13 -14.05 31.14 18.14
C HIS A 13 -13.28 30.67 16.89
N CYS A 14 -12.32 29.77 17.09
CA CYS A 14 -11.52 29.16 16.06
C CYS A 14 -12.44 28.65 14.92
N ASN A 15 -12.51 29.39 13.81
CA ASN A 15 -13.37 29.05 12.67
C ASN A 15 -12.84 27.75 12.07
N LYS A 16 -13.66 26.71 12.07
CA LYS A 16 -13.33 25.42 11.43
C LYS A 16 -13.73 25.45 9.95
N LEU A 17 -13.10 24.60 9.17
CA LEU A 17 -13.48 24.31 7.78
C LEU A 17 -13.96 22.88 7.70
N LEU A 18 -15.20 22.70 7.28
CA LEU A 18 -15.86 21.40 7.12
C LEU A 18 -16.01 21.10 5.65
N LEU A 19 -15.32 20.08 5.16
CA LEU A 19 -15.29 19.66 3.76
C LEU A 19 -16.06 18.35 3.63
N PHE A 20 -17.16 18.37 2.92
CA PHE A 20 -18.01 17.20 2.73
C PHE A 20 -17.95 16.71 1.30
N ASP A 21 -17.75 15.40 1.12
CA ASP A 21 -18.26 14.78 -0.08
C ASP A 21 -19.80 14.85 -0.09
N LEU A 22 -20.44 14.66 -1.23
CA LEU A 22 -21.88 14.80 -1.38
C LEU A 22 -22.59 13.45 -1.41
N ASP A 23 -22.31 12.66 -2.46
CA ASP A 23 -23.03 11.43 -2.78
C ASP A 23 -22.55 10.25 -1.93
N GLY A 24 -23.41 9.69 -1.10
CA GLY A 24 -23.03 8.65 -0.15
C GLY A 24 -22.55 9.19 1.21
N THR A 25 -22.22 10.49 1.28
CA THR A 25 -21.78 11.16 2.51
C THR A 25 -22.89 11.99 3.15
N ILE A 26 -23.48 12.92 2.42
CA ILE A 26 -24.61 13.77 2.88
C ILE A 26 -25.94 13.19 2.43
N VAL A 27 -25.98 12.66 1.20
CA VAL A 27 -27.20 12.16 0.55
C VAL A 27 -27.04 10.70 0.15
N ASN A 28 -28.08 9.91 0.38
CA ASN A 28 -28.16 8.50 -0.02
C ASN A 28 -28.67 8.39 -1.46
N THR A 29 -27.75 8.53 -2.41
CA THR A 29 -28.03 8.51 -3.85
C THR A 29 -27.61 7.24 -4.55
N ASP A 30 -26.93 6.31 -3.86
CA ASP A 30 -26.36 5.08 -4.44
C ASP A 30 -27.40 4.26 -5.23
N ASN A 31 -28.59 4.03 -4.66
CA ASN A 31 -29.65 3.28 -5.35
C ASN A 31 -30.19 4.00 -6.58
N ILE A 32 -30.15 5.32 -6.61
CA ILE A 32 -30.56 6.11 -7.78
C ILE A 32 -29.48 5.95 -8.86
N TYR A 33 -28.21 6.12 -8.51
CA TYR A 33 -27.10 5.94 -9.45
C TYR A 33 -27.03 4.51 -10.02
N ILE A 34 -27.28 3.48 -9.23
CA ILE A 34 -27.35 2.09 -9.72
C ILE A 34 -28.41 1.96 -10.81
N LYS A 35 -29.60 2.53 -10.62
CA LYS A 35 -30.67 2.51 -11.63
C LYS A 35 -30.28 3.29 -12.89
N VAL A 36 -29.67 4.47 -12.72
CA VAL A 36 -29.20 5.31 -13.82
C VAL A 36 -28.15 4.57 -14.66
N TRP A 37 -27.15 4.00 -13.99
CA TRP A 37 -26.08 3.31 -14.69
C TRP A 37 -26.55 1.99 -15.31
N ASN A 38 -27.50 1.29 -14.71
CA ASN A 38 -28.11 0.13 -15.35
C ASN A 38 -28.76 0.48 -16.68
N GLU A 39 -29.41 1.65 -16.78
CA GLU A 39 -30.01 2.08 -18.04
C GLU A 39 -28.95 2.43 -19.10
N LEU A 40 -27.89 3.15 -18.71
CA LEU A 40 -26.83 3.59 -19.61
C LEU A 40 -25.90 2.44 -20.05
N LEU A 41 -25.64 1.46 -19.17
CA LEU A 41 -24.76 0.34 -19.46
C LEU A 41 -25.41 -0.75 -20.33
N LYS A 42 -26.71 -0.67 -20.59
CA LYS A 42 -27.39 -1.56 -21.57
C LYS A 42 -26.74 -1.50 -22.95
N GLU A 43 -26.28 -0.33 -23.38
CA GLU A 43 -25.56 -0.16 -24.64
C GLU A 43 -24.26 -0.97 -24.72
N TYR A 44 -23.70 -1.33 -23.55
CA TYR A 44 -22.45 -2.09 -23.41
C TYR A 44 -22.67 -3.54 -22.99
N ASN A 45 -23.95 -4.01 -22.94
CA ASN A 45 -24.34 -5.33 -22.44
C ASN A 45 -23.81 -5.63 -21.01
N LEU A 46 -23.80 -4.62 -20.14
CA LEU A 46 -23.37 -4.71 -18.75
C LEU A 46 -24.53 -4.40 -17.81
N GLU A 47 -24.50 -5.03 -16.64
CA GLU A 47 -25.42 -4.80 -15.54
C GLU A 47 -24.68 -4.13 -14.38
N CYS A 48 -25.28 -3.11 -13.78
CA CYS A 48 -24.76 -2.40 -12.62
C CYS A 48 -25.50 -2.87 -11.36
N ASP A 49 -25.00 -3.89 -10.71
CA ASP A 49 -25.41 -4.24 -9.34
C ASP A 49 -24.67 -3.39 -8.30
N LYS A 50 -25.00 -3.58 -7.02
CA LYS A 50 -24.37 -2.84 -5.92
C LYS A 50 -22.84 -3.08 -5.86
N THR A 51 -22.40 -4.30 -6.15
CA THR A 51 -20.98 -4.67 -6.14
C THR A 51 -20.23 -3.96 -7.27
N PHE A 52 -20.79 -4.00 -8.50
CA PHE A 52 -20.23 -3.30 -9.64
C PHE A 52 -20.17 -1.78 -9.39
N PHE A 53 -21.25 -1.20 -8.86
CA PHE A 53 -21.33 0.22 -8.55
C PHE A 53 -20.23 0.63 -7.54
N ASN A 54 -20.12 -0.07 -6.42
CA ASN A 54 -19.14 0.25 -5.38
C ASN A 54 -17.70 0.14 -5.88
N TYR A 55 -17.42 -0.85 -6.72
CA TYR A 55 -16.05 -1.11 -7.18
C TYR A 55 -15.62 -0.20 -8.34
N PHE A 56 -16.51 0.06 -9.30
CA PHE A 56 -16.14 0.73 -10.55
C PHE A 56 -16.59 2.19 -10.65
N ILE A 57 -17.66 2.58 -9.96
CA ILE A 57 -18.33 3.88 -10.18
C ILE A 57 -18.24 4.78 -8.95
N LYS A 58 -18.54 4.26 -7.75
CA LYS A 58 -18.67 5.05 -6.53
C LYS A 58 -17.40 5.86 -6.25
N GLY A 59 -17.59 7.18 -6.03
CA GLY A 59 -16.51 8.12 -5.73
C GLY A 59 -15.59 8.48 -6.92
N LYS A 60 -15.90 8.01 -8.14
CA LYS A 60 -15.11 8.31 -9.34
C LYS A 60 -15.86 9.26 -10.28
N SER A 61 -15.11 10.04 -11.07
CA SER A 61 -15.73 10.85 -12.13
C SER A 61 -16.17 9.98 -13.32
N ASP A 62 -17.19 10.45 -14.06
CA ASP A 62 -17.67 9.79 -15.29
C ASP A 62 -16.54 9.55 -16.29
N ILE A 63 -15.63 10.52 -16.42
CA ILE A 63 -14.45 10.41 -17.29
C ILE A 63 -13.57 9.24 -16.88
N THR A 64 -13.30 9.10 -15.59
CA THR A 64 -12.46 8.02 -15.06
C THR A 64 -13.10 6.66 -15.31
N PHE A 65 -14.38 6.54 -15.02
CA PHE A 65 -15.11 5.28 -15.22
C PHE A 65 -15.26 4.93 -16.70
N MET A 66 -15.69 5.87 -17.55
CA MET A 66 -15.92 5.59 -18.96
C MET A 66 -14.63 5.26 -19.73
N LYS A 67 -13.50 5.91 -19.39
CA LYS A 67 -12.19 5.55 -19.95
C LYS A 67 -11.69 4.18 -19.46
N TYR A 68 -12.07 3.77 -18.26
CA TYR A 68 -11.80 2.42 -17.78
C TYR A 68 -12.60 1.37 -18.56
N LEU A 69 -13.89 1.65 -18.79
CA LEU A 69 -14.81 0.75 -19.51
C LEU A 69 -14.45 0.63 -21.00
N CYS A 70 -14.14 1.75 -21.65
CA CYS A 70 -13.82 1.82 -23.07
C CYS A 70 -12.63 2.76 -23.31
N LYS A 71 -11.44 2.19 -23.54
CA LYS A 71 -10.16 2.94 -23.65
C LYS A 71 -10.17 3.96 -24.80
N ASP A 72 -10.88 3.66 -25.87
CA ASP A 72 -10.91 4.46 -27.11
C ASP A 72 -12.12 5.42 -27.16
N ILE A 73 -12.86 5.58 -26.07
CA ILE A 73 -14.02 6.46 -25.99
C ILE A 73 -13.58 7.93 -26.14
N THR A 74 -14.27 8.66 -27.02
CA THR A 74 -13.99 10.08 -27.23
C THR A 74 -14.52 10.94 -26.07
N ASN A 75 -13.88 12.08 -25.82
CA ASN A 75 -14.35 13.01 -24.80
C ASN A 75 -15.78 13.52 -25.08
N ASP A 76 -16.14 13.68 -26.34
CA ASP A 76 -17.52 14.12 -26.73
C ASP A 76 -18.56 13.05 -26.40
N ARG A 77 -18.21 11.76 -26.60
CA ARG A 77 -19.11 10.66 -26.20
C ARG A 77 -19.25 10.56 -24.69
N ILE A 78 -18.17 10.79 -23.94
CA ILE A 78 -18.22 10.86 -22.47
C ILE A 78 -19.16 11.99 -22.02
N LYS A 79 -19.04 13.18 -22.61
CA LYS A 79 -19.92 14.31 -22.29
C LYS A 79 -21.40 13.99 -22.55
N GLU A 80 -21.70 13.36 -23.70
CA GLU A 80 -23.05 12.92 -24.03
C GLU A 80 -23.61 11.94 -22.99
N ILE A 81 -22.84 10.94 -22.59
CA ILE A 81 -23.22 9.96 -21.56
C ILE A 81 -23.42 10.65 -20.22
N SER A 82 -22.49 11.55 -19.82
CA SER A 82 -22.60 12.32 -18.57
C SER A 82 -23.87 13.19 -18.56
N GLN A 83 -24.21 13.81 -19.67
CA GLN A 83 -25.45 14.59 -19.76
C GLN A 83 -26.69 13.70 -19.62
N LYS A 84 -26.77 12.59 -20.36
CA LYS A 84 -27.86 11.62 -20.23
C LYS A 84 -27.97 11.07 -18.79
N LYS A 85 -26.81 10.80 -18.14
CA LYS A 85 -26.76 10.37 -16.76
C LYS A 85 -27.39 11.41 -15.84
N ASN A 86 -27.00 12.68 -15.98
CA ASN A 86 -27.50 13.76 -15.14
C ASN A 86 -28.99 13.96 -15.32
N ASP A 87 -29.48 13.96 -16.56
CA ASP A 87 -30.90 14.13 -16.86
C ASP A 87 -31.75 12.99 -16.23
N LEU A 88 -31.32 11.76 -16.38
CA LEU A 88 -32.00 10.60 -15.82
C LEU A 88 -31.92 10.58 -14.28
N PHE A 89 -30.77 10.99 -13.73
CA PHE A 89 -30.55 11.11 -12.29
C PHE A 89 -31.52 12.12 -11.68
N ILE A 90 -31.61 13.33 -12.24
CA ILE A 90 -32.53 14.38 -11.76
C ILE A 90 -33.98 13.91 -11.83
N LYS A 91 -34.37 13.21 -12.92
CA LYS A 91 -35.71 12.64 -13.05
C LYS A 91 -36.02 11.68 -11.91
N LEU A 92 -35.16 10.70 -11.66
CA LEU A 92 -35.35 9.70 -10.60
C LEU A 92 -35.26 10.31 -9.19
N LEU A 93 -34.41 11.33 -9.02
CA LEU A 93 -34.26 12.07 -7.76
C LEU A 93 -35.57 12.78 -7.38
N ASN A 94 -36.31 13.38 -8.33
CA ASN A 94 -37.59 14.02 -8.09
C ASN A 94 -38.69 13.05 -7.62
N GLU A 95 -38.55 11.77 -7.93
CA GLU A 95 -39.46 10.72 -7.49
C GLU A 95 -39.17 10.29 -6.05
N ASN A 96 -37.93 10.57 -5.52
CA ASN A 96 -37.43 10.14 -4.22
C ASN A 96 -36.89 11.34 -3.44
N LYS A 97 -37.78 12.13 -2.81
CA LYS A 97 -37.38 13.38 -2.15
C LYS A 97 -36.66 13.23 -0.79
N ASN A 98 -36.77 12.08 -0.12
CA ASN A 98 -36.11 11.86 1.17
C ASN A 98 -34.78 11.14 0.96
N ILE A 99 -33.75 11.91 0.67
CA ILE A 99 -32.41 11.40 0.33
C ILE A 99 -31.34 11.79 1.35
N LEU A 100 -31.64 12.65 2.33
CA LEU A 100 -30.66 12.99 3.37
C LEU A 100 -30.41 11.80 4.29
N PHE A 101 -29.17 11.62 4.69
CA PHE A 101 -28.86 10.75 5.82
C PHE A 101 -29.40 11.35 7.12
N ASP A 102 -29.68 10.48 8.09
CA ASP A 102 -30.20 10.89 9.39
C ASP A 102 -29.23 11.84 10.11
N GLY A 103 -29.78 12.91 10.69
CA GLY A 103 -29.02 13.90 11.44
C GLY A 103 -28.28 14.97 10.61
N VAL A 104 -28.19 14.85 9.28
CA VAL A 104 -27.46 15.83 8.44
C VAL A 104 -27.96 17.25 8.62
N LEU A 105 -29.28 17.47 8.54
CA LEU A 105 -29.84 18.83 8.65
C LEU A 105 -29.55 19.47 10.00
N SER A 106 -29.67 18.70 11.09
CA SER A 106 -29.32 19.15 12.44
C SER A 106 -27.85 19.48 12.55
N PHE A 107 -26.98 18.58 12.02
CA PHE A 107 -25.54 18.78 12.03
C PHE A 107 -25.11 20.07 11.29
N PHE A 108 -25.71 20.36 10.14
CA PHE A 108 -25.42 21.58 9.39
C PHE A 108 -25.94 22.83 10.12
N GLU A 109 -27.11 22.74 10.73
CA GLU A 109 -27.65 23.86 11.54
C GLU A 109 -26.79 24.18 12.75
N ASP A 110 -26.33 23.15 13.48
CA ASP A 110 -25.47 23.29 14.65
C ASP A 110 -24.09 23.88 14.32
N ASN A 111 -23.60 23.57 13.10
CA ASN A 111 -22.27 23.97 12.61
C ASN A 111 -22.29 25.14 11.62
N LYS A 112 -23.42 25.82 11.40
CA LYS A 112 -23.58 26.90 10.43
C LYS A 112 -22.66 28.11 10.63
N HIS A 113 -22.06 28.23 11.81
CA HIS A 113 -21.09 29.28 12.12
C HIS A 113 -19.68 28.95 11.61
N HIS A 114 -19.42 27.73 11.18
CA HIS A 114 -18.19 27.30 10.56
C HIS A 114 -18.26 27.48 9.03
N ASN A 115 -17.11 27.43 8.35
CA ASN A 115 -17.07 27.39 6.88
C ASN A 115 -17.40 25.98 6.41
N ILE A 116 -18.31 25.86 5.48
CA ILE A 116 -18.75 24.58 4.93
C ILE A 116 -18.55 24.57 3.41
N ALA A 117 -17.80 23.59 2.92
CA ALA A 117 -17.63 23.38 1.49
C ALA A 117 -18.00 21.95 1.09
N ILE A 118 -18.58 21.82 -0.09
CA ILE A 118 -18.87 20.55 -0.75
C ILE A 118 -17.78 20.26 -1.76
N VAL A 119 -17.22 19.05 -1.70
CA VAL A 119 -16.15 18.59 -2.60
C VAL A 119 -16.59 17.28 -3.23
N THR A 120 -17.14 17.33 -4.43
CA THR A 120 -17.83 16.21 -5.07
C THR A 120 -17.24 15.83 -6.42
N SER A 121 -17.39 14.55 -6.79
CA SER A 121 -17.15 14.06 -8.16
C SER A 121 -18.32 14.30 -9.11
N SER A 122 -19.44 14.78 -8.61
CA SER A 122 -20.62 15.15 -9.39
C SER A 122 -20.43 16.51 -10.10
N SER A 123 -21.24 16.79 -11.13
CA SER A 123 -21.23 18.09 -11.79
C SER A 123 -21.77 19.18 -10.84
N LYS A 124 -21.33 20.41 -11.07
CA LYS A 124 -21.77 21.56 -10.26
C LYS A 124 -23.27 21.76 -10.29
N GLU A 125 -23.87 21.61 -11.48
CA GLU A 125 -25.30 21.69 -11.66
C GLU A 125 -26.05 20.65 -10.81
N THR A 126 -25.61 19.40 -10.83
CA THR A 126 -26.19 18.31 -10.03
C THR A 126 -26.03 18.58 -8.53
N ALA A 127 -24.85 18.98 -8.10
CA ALA A 127 -24.59 19.29 -6.70
C ALA A 127 -25.46 20.45 -6.18
N GLU A 128 -25.56 21.55 -6.95
CA GLU A 128 -26.43 22.66 -6.60
C GLU A 128 -27.91 22.25 -6.56
N TYR A 129 -28.34 21.40 -7.49
CA TYR A 129 -29.70 20.91 -7.51
C TYR A 129 -30.05 20.10 -6.24
N ILE A 130 -29.17 19.15 -5.87
CA ILE A 130 -29.32 18.33 -4.66
C ILE A 130 -29.38 19.22 -3.42
N LEU A 131 -28.42 20.16 -3.28
CA LEU A 131 -28.34 21.05 -2.12
C LEU A 131 -29.57 21.97 -1.99
N LYS A 132 -30.16 22.42 -3.10
CA LYS A 132 -31.41 23.21 -3.11
C LYS A 132 -32.60 22.33 -2.74
N LEU A 133 -32.68 21.11 -3.28
CA LEU A 133 -33.77 20.17 -2.98
C LEU A 133 -33.79 19.76 -1.51
N THR A 134 -32.62 19.65 -0.88
CA THR A 134 -32.44 19.25 0.53
C THR A 134 -32.38 20.43 1.50
N GLU A 135 -32.56 21.67 1.04
CA GLU A 135 -32.45 22.91 1.82
C GLU A 135 -31.07 23.17 2.43
N LEU A 136 -30.03 22.43 2.03
CA LEU A 136 -28.66 22.59 2.55
C LEU A 136 -27.89 23.72 1.88
N TYR A 137 -28.33 24.18 0.70
CA TYR A 137 -27.62 25.21 -0.08
C TYR A 137 -27.33 26.49 0.71
N LYS A 138 -28.19 26.84 1.68
CA LYS A 138 -28.06 28.04 2.52
C LYS A 138 -26.87 27.98 3.48
N TYR A 139 -26.36 26.79 3.80
CA TYR A 139 -25.23 26.59 4.71
C TYR A 139 -23.89 26.51 3.99
N VAL A 140 -23.87 26.25 2.68
CA VAL A 140 -22.66 25.95 1.89
C VAL A 140 -22.01 27.24 1.39
N ASP A 141 -20.76 27.44 1.72
CA ASP A 141 -19.95 28.59 1.31
C ASP A 141 -19.26 28.38 -0.04
N LEU A 142 -18.87 27.12 -0.35
CA LEU A 142 -18.15 26.76 -1.57
C LEU A 142 -18.60 25.39 -2.09
N ILE A 143 -18.64 25.23 -3.41
CA ILE A 143 -18.78 23.93 -4.06
C ILE A 143 -17.57 23.77 -4.99
N VAL A 144 -16.82 22.70 -4.79
CA VAL A 144 -15.78 22.20 -5.71
C VAL A 144 -16.35 20.95 -6.38
N ALA A 145 -16.65 21.04 -7.65
CA ALA A 145 -17.28 20.01 -8.46
C ALA A 145 -16.28 19.38 -9.45
N SER A 146 -16.73 18.40 -10.22
CA SER A 146 -15.88 17.70 -11.19
C SER A 146 -15.23 18.62 -12.21
N GLU A 147 -15.92 19.70 -12.64
CA GLU A 147 -15.43 20.66 -13.63
C GLU A 147 -14.36 21.60 -13.08
N ASP A 148 -14.25 21.69 -11.76
CA ASP A 148 -13.35 22.62 -11.10
C ASP A 148 -11.90 22.12 -11.01
N THR A 149 -11.63 20.83 -11.30
CA THR A 149 -10.32 20.21 -11.14
C THR A 149 -9.91 19.40 -12.37
N ASN A 150 -8.60 19.33 -12.62
CA ASN A 150 -8.05 18.52 -13.70
C ASN A 150 -7.82 17.06 -13.26
N LYS A 151 -7.47 16.87 -11.99
CA LYS A 151 -7.28 15.56 -11.37
C LYS A 151 -8.38 15.35 -10.34
N HIS A 152 -9.24 14.36 -10.61
CA HIS A 152 -10.36 14.01 -9.75
C HIS A 152 -9.93 13.05 -8.63
N LYS A 153 -10.80 12.80 -7.63
CA LYS A 153 -10.59 11.74 -6.64
C LYS A 153 -10.22 10.43 -7.35
N PRO A 154 -9.18 9.71 -6.92
CA PRO A 154 -8.48 9.75 -5.62
C PRO A 154 -7.29 10.73 -5.54
N TYR A 155 -7.10 11.65 -6.47
CA TYR A 155 -6.09 12.71 -6.33
C TYR A 155 -6.53 13.75 -5.31
N PRO A 156 -5.59 14.40 -4.57
CA PRO A 156 -5.92 15.36 -3.52
C PRO A 156 -6.40 16.72 -4.05
N GLU A 157 -6.27 16.98 -5.35
CA GLU A 157 -6.55 18.29 -5.96
C GLU A 157 -7.93 18.86 -5.59
N PRO A 158 -9.04 18.08 -5.57
CA PRO A 158 -10.34 18.63 -5.20
C PRO A 158 -10.39 19.19 -3.78
N TYR A 159 -9.81 18.46 -2.81
CA TYR A 159 -9.75 18.93 -1.42
C TYR A 159 -8.76 20.07 -1.23
N LEU A 160 -7.57 20.00 -1.85
CA LEU A 160 -6.59 21.08 -1.78
C LEU A 160 -7.17 22.38 -2.35
N LYS A 161 -7.89 22.31 -3.47
CA LYS A 161 -8.55 23.48 -4.06
C LYS A 161 -9.59 24.10 -3.12
N ALA A 162 -10.34 23.27 -2.40
CA ALA A 162 -11.29 23.77 -1.41
C ALA A 162 -10.56 24.43 -0.21
N ILE A 163 -9.49 23.80 0.29
CA ILE A 163 -8.68 24.30 1.41
C ILE A 163 -8.08 25.67 1.09
N GLU A 164 -7.55 25.84 -0.12
CA GLU A 164 -6.91 27.09 -0.57
C GLU A 164 -7.87 28.31 -0.60
N GLN A 165 -9.18 28.09 -0.56
CA GLN A 165 -10.17 29.17 -0.58
C GLN A 165 -10.46 29.75 0.82
N PHE A 166 -9.92 29.14 1.88
CA PHE A 166 -10.20 29.54 3.26
C PHE A 166 -8.90 29.72 4.05
N ASP A 167 -8.84 30.79 4.82
CA ASP A 167 -7.74 31.04 5.78
C ASP A 167 -8.03 30.28 7.09
N THR A 168 -7.77 28.96 7.08
CA THR A 168 -8.03 28.07 8.20
C THR A 168 -6.81 27.20 8.49
N ASN A 169 -6.41 27.13 9.76
CA ASN A 169 -5.34 26.22 10.18
C ASN A 169 -5.70 24.76 9.90
N ILE A 170 -4.74 23.98 9.42
CA ILE A 170 -4.94 22.57 8.99
C ILE A 170 -5.58 21.72 10.10
N GLU A 171 -5.21 21.95 11.35
CA GLU A 171 -5.76 21.26 12.54
C GLU A 171 -7.26 21.53 12.77
N ASN A 172 -7.79 22.61 12.19
CA ASN A 172 -9.20 22.99 12.26
C ASN A 172 -9.99 22.61 11.00
N ILE A 173 -9.40 21.83 10.12
CA ILE A 173 -10.05 21.32 8.89
C ILE A 173 -10.52 19.90 9.13
N PHE A 174 -11.77 19.61 8.72
CA PHE A 174 -12.42 18.31 8.83
C PHE A 174 -12.89 17.87 7.45
N ILE A 175 -12.65 16.61 7.09
CA ILE A 175 -13.11 16.00 5.83
C ILE A 175 -14.05 14.85 6.15
N PHE A 176 -15.21 14.82 5.47
CA PHE A 176 -16.25 13.81 5.62
C PHE A 176 -16.40 13.08 4.29
N GLU A 177 -16.27 11.75 4.32
CA GLU A 177 -16.24 10.90 3.13
C GLU A 177 -16.91 9.54 3.39
N ASP A 178 -17.30 8.84 2.30
CA ASP A 178 -17.90 7.51 2.38
C ASP A 178 -17.25 6.50 1.43
N SER A 179 -16.46 6.97 0.48
CA SER A 179 -15.87 6.16 -0.59
C SER A 179 -14.37 5.97 -0.44
N TYR A 180 -13.84 4.83 -0.92
CA TYR A 180 -12.39 4.61 -0.96
C TYR A 180 -11.64 5.64 -1.81
N SER A 181 -12.24 6.04 -2.94
CA SER A 181 -11.65 7.06 -3.81
C SER A 181 -11.55 8.41 -3.11
N GLY A 182 -12.61 8.82 -2.43
CA GLY A 182 -12.65 10.06 -1.68
C GLY A 182 -11.76 10.03 -0.45
N TYR A 183 -11.81 8.94 0.32
CA TYR A 183 -10.88 8.71 1.44
C TYR A 183 -9.42 8.81 1.01
N SER A 184 -9.05 8.14 -0.10
CA SER A 184 -7.69 8.21 -0.64
C SER A 184 -7.30 9.63 -1.06
N SER A 185 -8.26 10.41 -1.58
CA SER A 185 -8.06 11.82 -1.91
C SER A 185 -7.81 12.66 -0.65
N ALA A 186 -8.63 12.48 0.39
CA ALA A 186 -8.50 13.15 1.68
C ALA A 186 -7.16 12.85 2.37
N LYS A 187 -6.76 11.58 2.42
CA LYS A 187 -5.50 11.12 3.05
C LYS A 187 -4.23 11.65 2.38
N ARG A 188 -4.31 12.09 1.14
CA ARG A 188 -3.19 12.72 0.42
C ARG A 188 -3.10 14.23 0.66
N THR A 189 -4.02 14.80 1.43
CA THR A 189 -3.94 16.17 1.95
C THR A 189 -3.20 16.20 3.29
N PRO A 190 -2.77 17.37 3.77
CA PRO A 190 -2.19 17.50 5.11
C PRO A 190 -3.23 17.41 6.25
N VAL A 191 -4.53 17.29 5.95
CA VAL A 191 -5.62 17.24 6.94
C VAL A 191 -5.62 15.90 7.65
N LYS A 192 -5.67 15.91 8.97
CA LYS A 192 -5.74 14.71 9.81
C LYS A 192 -7.18 14.33 10.18
N ASN A 193 -8.06 15.31 10.42
CA ASN A 193 -9.42 15.05 10.89
C ASN A 193 -10.31 14.56 9.73
N ILE A 194 -10.29 13.25 9.47
CA ILE A 194 -11.09 12.59 8.43
C ILE A 194 -12.11 11.69 9.12
N ALA A 195 -13.40 11.89 8.81
CA ALA A 195 -14.49 11.05 9.27
C ALA A 195 -15.10 10.29 8.10
N LEU A 196 -15.25 8.98 8.25
CA LEU A 196 -15.93 8.11 7.28
C LEU A 196 -17.39 7.95 7.70
N ILE A 197 -18.30 8.37 6.84
CA ILE A 197 -19.74 8.35 7.09
C ILE A 197 -20.36 7.19 6.30
N ASN A 198 -21.35 6.53 6.92
CA ASN A 198 -22.14 5.48 6.28
C ASN A 198 -21.28 4.43 5.57
N ASN A 199 -20.32 3.90 6.31
CA ASN A 199 -19.37 2.91 5.80
C ASN A 199 -20.12 1.66 5.33
N ASP A 200 -20.23 1.48 4.03
CA ASP A 200 -20.80 0.26 3.43
C ASP A 200 -19.83 -0.91 3.71
N GLU A 201 -20.27 -1.91 4.47
CA GLU A 201 -19.49 -3.10 4.81
C GLU A 201 -18.96 -3.87 3.59
N SER A 202 -19.43 -3.53 2.38
CA SER A 202 -18.92 -4.11 1.14
C SER A 202 -17.52 -3.60 0.74
N CYS A 203 -17.07 -2.46 1.26
CA CYS A 203 -15.73 -1.92 0.97
C CYS A 203 -14.75 -2.29 2.09
N GLN A 204 -14.16 -3.48 2.01
CA GLN A 204 -13.17 -3.96 3.00
C GLN A 204 -11.95 -3.06 3.14
N GLU A 205 -11.63 -2.28 2.11
CA GLU A 205 -10.52 -1.33 2.12
C GLU A 205 -10.76 -0.17 3.08
N ILE A 206 -12.03 0.23 3.25
CA ILE A 206 -12.44 1.25 4.22
C ILE A 206 -12.65 0.66 5.63
N ILE A 207 -13.16 -0.58 5.72
CA ILE A 207 -13.43 -1.24 7.00
C ILE A 207 -12.17 -1.32 7.88
N ASN A 208 -11.03 -1.61 7.26
CA ASN A 208 -9.75 -1.81 7.94
C ASN A 208 -8.96 -0.51 8.16
N THR A 209 -9.52 0.66 7.83
CA THR A 209 -8.84 1.94 8.09
C THR A 209 -8.99 2.34 9.55
N PRO A 210 -7.99 3.00 10.16
CA PRO A 210 -8.06 3.48 11.54
C PRO A 210 -8.89 4.75 11.72
N GLU A 211 -9.49 5.26 10.68
CA GLU A 211 -10.23 6.51 10.70
C GLU A 211 -11.54 6.41 11.47
N PHE A 212 -12.00 7.56 11.92
CA PHE A 212 -13.23 7.71 12.67
C PHE A 212 -14.47 7.41 11.80
N LYS A 213 -15.32 6.46 12.21
CA LYS A 213 -16.43 5.94 11.42
C LYS A 213 -17.77 6.17 12.09
N TYR A 214 -18.76 6.62 11.33
CA TYR A 214 -20.12 6.85 11.77
C TYR A 214 -21.13 6.29 10.78
N SER A 215 -22.23 5.74 11.26
CA SER A 215 -23.36 5.30 10.43
C SER A 215 -24.18 6.47 9.89
N ASP A 216 -24.29 7.54 10.68
CA ASP A 216 -25.07 8.75 10.38
C ASP A 216 -24.53 9.96 11.15
N TYR A 217 -25.27 11.07 11.13
CA TYR A 217 -24.85 12.33 11.76
C TYR A 217 -25.46 12.57 13.15
N ASN A 218 -26.31 11.68 13.67
CA ASN A 218 -27.04 11.94 14.93
C ASN A 218 -26.10 12.05 16.13
N GLU A 219 -25.05 11.24 16.17
CA GLU A 219 -24.08 11.23 17.28
C GLU A 219 -22.74 11.88 16.93
N LEU A 220 -22.62 12.41 15.72
CA LEU A 220 -21.38 12.98 15.21
C LEU A 220 -21.06 14.33 15.88
N LYS A 221 -19.92 14.41 16.56
CA LYS A 221 -19.38 15.64 17.15
C LYS A 221 -17.98 15.92 16.64
N LEU A 222 -17.69 17.15 16.22
CA LEU A 222 -16.36 17.54 15.78
C LEU A 222 -15.30 17.34 16.87
N SER A 223 -15.68 17.55 18.15
CA SER A 223 -14.80 17.29 19.30
C SER A 223 -14.39 15.82 19.39
N SER A 224 -15.31 14.89 19.10
CA SER A 224 -15.01 13.45 19.15
C SER A 224 -14.02 13.04 18.05
N ILE A 225 -14.11 13.64 16.85
CA ILE A 225 -13.12 13.43 15.78
C ILE A 225 -11.76 13.96 16.22
N THR A 226 -11.70 15.17 16.73
CA THR A 226 -10.45 15.78 17.22
C THR A 226 -9.85 14.96 18.35
N GLU A 227 -10.66 14.52 19.32
CA GLU A 227 -10.23 13.71 20.46
C GLU A 227 -9.70 12.34 20.01
N PHE A 228 -10.34 11.73 19.04
CA PHE A 228 -9.86 10.48 18.43
C PHE A 228 -8.46 10.63 17.85
N TYR A 229 -8.21 11.67 17.04
CA TYR A 229 -6.90 11.90 16.44
C TYR A 229 -5.86 12.38 17.46
N LEU A 230 -6.26 13.16 18.47
CA LEU A 230 -5.39 13.51 19.59
C LEU A 230 -5.02 12.27 20.42
N ASN A 231 -5.95 11.34 20.61
CA ASN A 231 -5.67 10.07 21.28
C ASN A 231 -4.78 9.15 20.43
N LEU A 232 -4.94 9.15 19.10
CA LEU A 232 -4.02 8.49 18.17
C LEU A 232 -2.62 9.11 18.24
N ASP A 233 -2.53 10.44 18.19
CA ASP A 233 -1.27 11.17 18.30
C ASP A 233 -0.65 10.99 19.70
N ASN A 234 -1.46 10.96 20.77
CA ASN A 234 -1.00 10.70 22.15
C ASN A 234 -0.58 9.25 22.35
N LYS A 235 -1.25 8.26 21.75
CA LYS A 235 -0.75 6.86 21.68
C LYS A 235 0.58 6.80 20.92
N CYS A 236 0.75 7.57 19.85
CA CYS A 236 2.03 7.75 19.17
C CYS A 236 3.10 8.44 20.03
N LEU A 237 2.72 9.36 20.96
CA LEU A 237 3.65 10.04 21.88
C LEU A 237 4.18 9.12 22.99
N ASP A 238 3.56 7.96 23.23
CA ASP A 238 4.01 6.99 24.24
C ASP A 238 5.06 5.97 23.72
N TYR A 239 5.57 6.15 22.50
CA TYR A 239 6.70 5.32 22.01
C TYR A 239 7.92 5.40 22.93
N ASN A 240 8.14 6.53 23.60
CA ASN A 240 9.19 6.66 24.59
C ASN A 240 9.00 5.68 25.77
N SER A 241 7.79 5.49 26.25
CA SER A 241 7.45 4.52 27.30
C SER A 241 7.55 3.09 26.76
N GLN A 242 7.08 2.84 25.55
CA GLN A 242 7.20 1.52 24.91
C GLN A 242 8.68 1.13 24.68
N ILE A 243 9.51 2.08 24.23
CA ILE A 243 10.95 1.86 24.09
C ILE A 243 11.57 1.56 25.44
N LYS A 244 11.22 2.33 26.51
CA LYS A 244 11.71 2.08 27.86
C LYS A 244 11.34 0.70 28.39
N MET A 245 10.11 0.23 28.15
CA MET A 245 9.63 -1.07 28.60
C MET A 245 10.36 -2.24 27.93
N ASN A 246 10.76 -2.08 26.66
CA ASN A 246 11.38 -3.14 25.87
C ASN A 246 12.92 -3.20 26.00
N ILE A 247 13.57 -2.15 26.53
CA ILE A 247 15.02 -2.08 26.67
C ILE A 247 15.38 -2.18 28.17
N ASN A 248 15.58 -3.40 28.65
CA ASN A 248 15.60 -3.72 30.09
C ASN A 248 16.99 -3.95 30.70
N THR A 249 18.11 -3.56 30.06
CA THR A 249 19.44 -3.94 30.57
C THR A 249 20.11 -2.91 31.47
N ILE A 250 19.82 -1.63 31.32
CA ILE A 250 20.38 -0.52 32.10
C ILE A 250 19.26 0.50 32.37
N PRO A 251 19.20 1.11 33.58
CA PRO A 251 18.18 2.13 33.88
C PRO A 251 18.23 3.30 32.90
N ILE A 252 17.10 3.57 32.24
CA ILE A 252 16.97 4.61 31.23
C ILE A 252 16.60 5.92 31.90
N LYS A 253 17.40 6.97 31.70
CA LYS A 253 17.14 8.32 32.16
C LYS A 253 16.03 8.99 31.34
N ASN A 254 16.20 9.00 30.02
CA ASN A 254 15.18 9.51 29.08
C ASN A 254 15.35 8.91 27.68
N VAL A 255 14.29 9.04 26.86
CA VAL A 255 14.28 8.70 25.44
C VAL A 255 13.87 9.95 24.67
N LYS A 256 14.58 10.29 23.59
CA LYS A 256 14.28 11.44 22.74
C LYS A 256 14.24 11.02 21.29
N LYS A 257 13.23 11.47 20.54
CA LYS A 257 13.20 11.31 19.09
C LYS A 257 14.30 12.18 18.49
N ASN A 258 15.06 11.63 17.54
CA ASN A 258 16.04 12.39 16.78
C ASN A 258 15.34 13.19 15.68
N ASP A 259 15.75 14.43 15.46
CA ASP A 259 15.17 15.34 14.46
C ASP A 259 15.50 14.94 13.00
N ASN A 260 16.43 13.99 12.81
CA ASN A 260 16.75 13.48 11.49
C ASN A 260 15.62 12.58 11.00
N ASN A 261 14.80 13.09 10.09
CA ASN A 261 13.83 12.28 9.36
C ASN A 261 14.61 11.24 8.53
N LEU A 262 14.67 10.01 8.99
CA LEU A 262 15.04 8.88 8.15
C LEU A 262 14.00 8.80 7.02
N LYS A 263 14.44 8.41 5.83
CA LYS A 263 13.51 8.24 4.70
C LYS A 263 12.41 7.27 5.14
N THR A 264 11.16 7.69 5.01
CA THR A 264 10.00 6.82 5.22
C THR A 264 10.13 5.60 4.29
N GLY A 265 9.99 4.40 4.84
CA GLY A 265 9.85 3.18 4.04
C GLY A 265 8.55 3.21 3.23
N TYR A 266 8.43 2.37 2.22
CA TYR A 266 7.24 2.33 1.37
C TYR A 266 5.96 1.94 2.14
N ILE A 267 6.08 1.12 3.18
CA ILE A 267 4.96 0.60 3.97
C ILE A 267 5.10 0.82 5.48
N CYS A 268 6.23 1.39 5.93
CA CYS A 268 6.53 1.64 7.35
C CYS A 268 7.06 3.05 7.56
N ASP A 269 6.72 3.63 8.70
CA ASP A 269 7.38 4.82 9.21
C ASP A 269 8.63 4.41 9.99
N ILE A 270 9.77 4.98 9.65
CA ILE A 270 11.06 4.69 10.29
C ILE A 270 11.53 5.92 11.06
N ASN A 271 11.63 5.79 12.38
CA ASN A 271 12.04 6.86 13.27
C ASN A 271 13.27 6.46 14.08
N SER A 272 14.21 7.38 14.25
CA SER A 272 15.37 7.19 15.14
C SER A 272 15.10 7.82 16.50
N TYR A 273 15.52 7.12 17.56
CA TYR A 273 15.43 7.59 18.94
C TYR A 273 16.77 7.45 19.64
N CYS A 274 17.15 8.46 20.42
CA CYS A 274 18.30 8.42 21.30
C CYS A 274 17.85 8.04 22.71
N ILE A 275 18.42 6.96 23.25
CA ILE A 275 18.22 6.48 24.61
C ILE A 275 19.40 6.98 25.44
N ASN A 276 19.10 7.74 26.50
CA ASN A 276 20.12 8.17 27.46
C ASN A 276 19.98 7.34 28.74
N TYR A 277 21.03 6.67 29.12
CA TYR A 277 21.10 5.85 30.33
C TYR A 277 21.50 6.65 31.56
N VAL A 278 21.19 6.12 32.74
CA VAL A 278 21.53 6.76 34.03
C VAL A 278 23.03 6.83 34.24
N ASN A 279 23.79 5.88 33.70
CA ASN A 279 25.25 5.84 33.75
C ASN A 279 25.97 6.87 32.85
N GLY A 280 25.21 7.66 32.06
CA GLY A 280 25.72 8.68 31.15
C GLY A 280 25.99 8.19 29.73
N GLU A 281 25.89 6.89 29.48
CA GLU A 281 25.94 6.35 28.11
C GLU A 281 24.69 6.71 27.29
N ASN A 282 24.81 6.67 25.97
CA ASN A 282 23.67 6.82 25.06
C ASN A 282 23.74 5.79 23.95
N GLU A 283 22.57 5.46 23.39
CA GLU A 283 22.42 4.53 22.28
C GLU A 283 21.29 5.00 21.36
N ASN A 284 21.50 4.91 20.06
CA ASN A 284 20.44 5.15 19.09
C ASN A 284 19.76 3.84 18.71
N VAL A 285 18.45 3.89 18.61
CA VAL A 285 17.61 2.79 18.13
C VAL A 285 16.70 3.25 17.00
N ILE A 286 16.32 2.31 16.15
CA ILE A 286 15.34 2.51 15.08
C ILE A 286 13.99 1.93 15.53
N LEU A 287 12.97 2.74 15.50
CA LEU A 287 11.58 2.32 15.63
C LEU A 287 10.96 2.25 14.24
N LYS A 288 10.64 1.04 13.78
CA LYS A 288 9.92 0.77 12.54
C LYS A 288 8.48 0.47 12.88
N ILE A 289 7.54 1.25 12.33
CA ILE A 289 6.11 1.21 12.65
C ILE A 289 5.33 0.99 11.36
N SER A 290 4.35 0.09 11.38
CA SER A 290 3.43 -0.09 10.26
C SER A 290 2.75 1.22 9.87
N SER A 291 2.74 1.52 8.58
CA SER A 291 2.07 2.70 8.01
C SER A 291 0.89 2.25 7.17
N PHE A 292 -0.28 2.87 7.38
CA PHE A 292 -1.51 2.53 6.64
C PHE A 292 -1.86 3.61 5.61
N ASN A 293 -0.92 4.48 5.27
CA ASN A 293 -1.16 5.73 4.54
C ASN A 293 -0.98 5.62 3.01
N ASN A 294 -0.76 4.42 2.45
CA ASN A 294 -0.58 4.25 1.01
C ASN A 294 -1.18 2.94 0.48
N GLU A 295 -1.33 2.84 -0.85
CA GLU A 295 -1.90 1.65 -1.50
C GLU A 295 -1.05 0.38 -1.30
N LEU A 296 0.26 0.53 -1.08
CA LEU A 296 1.16 -0.59 -0.77
C LEU A 296 0.89 -1.17 0.61
N SER A 297 0.33 -0.37 1.55
CA SER A 297 -0.09 -0.84 2.87
C SER A 297 -1.18 -1.92 2.78
N ASN A 298 -2.10 -1.82 1.82
CA ASN A 298 -3.12 -2.84 1.59
C ASN A 298 -2.51 -4.17 1.13
N THR A 299 -1.48 -4.11 0.28
CA THR A 299 -0.71 -5.30 -0.10
C THR A 299 0.04 -5.88 1.09
N ALA A 300 0.63 -5.02 1.93
CA ALA A 300 1.32 -5.43 3.14
C ALA A 300 0.39 -6.17 4.12
N ILE A 301 -0.84 -5.69 4.29
CA ILE A 301 -1.87 -6.35 5.12
C ILE A 301 -2.27 -7.70 4.51
N LYS A 302 -2.57 -7.76 3.21
CA LYS A 302 -2.96 -9.02 2.52
C LYS A 302 -1.87 -10.10 2.59
N LEU A 303 -0.61 -9.70 2.65
CA LEU A 303 0.55 -10.59 2.76
C LEU A 303 1.02 -10.80 4.21
N ASN A 304 0.35 -10.20 5.20
CA ASN A 304 0.75 -10.20 6.62
C ASN A 304 2.19 -9.70 6.85
N MET A 305 2.66 -8.74 6.05
CA MET A 305 4.07 -8.34 6.04
C MET A 305 4.55 -7.81 7.40
N TYR A 306 3.73 -7.00 8.08
CA TYR A 306 4.04 -6.45 9.40
C TYR A 306 4.15 -7.55 10.47
N GLU A 307 3.19 -8.48 10.46
CA GLU A 307 3.17 -9.60 11.39
C GLU A 307 4.33 -10.58 11.12
N ASN A 308 4.64 -10.84 9.85
CA ASN A 308 5.77 -11.68 9.46
C ASN A 308 7.10 -11.10 9.96
N GLU A 309 7.32 -9.78 9.78
CA GLU A 309 8.56 -9.14 10.21
C GLU A 309 8.68 -9.12 11.73
N ARG A 310 7.59 -8.78 12.45
CA ARG A 310 7.56 -8.85 13.91
C ARG A 310 7.83 -10.27 14.40
N TYR A 311 7.16 -11.27 13.80
CA TYR A 311 7.35 -12.69 14.10
C TYR A 311 8.79 -13.12 13.89
N PHE A 312 9.41 -12.71 12.79
CA PHE A 312 10.83 -12.97 12.54
C PHE A 312 11.72 -12.47 13.67
N TYR A 313 11.58 -11.20 14.04
CA TYR A 313 12.42 -10.62 15.08
C TYR A 313 12.16 -11.23 16.47
N GLU A 314 10.91 -11.52 16.82
CA GLU A 314 10.55 -12.13 18.10
C GLU A 314 10.96 -13.60 18.23
N LYS A 315 10.90 -14.37 17.15
CA LYS A 315 10.99 -15.85 17.23
C LYS A 315 12.19 -16.45 16.50
N ILE A 316 12.76 -15.77 15.51
CA ILE A 316 13.75 -16.37 14.60
C ILE A 316 15.09 -15.63 14.62
N SER A 317 15.09 -14.30 14.71
CA SER A 317 16.29 -13.47 14.52
C SER A 317 17.46 -13.86 15.44
N HIS A 318 17.18 -14.29 16.67
CA HIS A 318 18.22 -14.74 17.62
C HIS A 318 18.97 -16.02 17.19
N LEU A 319 18.45 -16.72 16.17
CA LEU A 319 19.07 -17.91 15.56
C LEU A 319 19.92 -17.56 14.33
N ILE A 320 19.95 -16.29 13.93
CA ILE A 320 20.60 -15.78 12.71
C ILE A 320 21.59 -14.68 13.09
N ASN A 321 22.85 -14.80 12.64
CA ASN A 321 23.90 -13.87 13.07
C ASN A 321 23.92 -12.52 12.34
N ASN A 322 23.40 -12.45 11.10
CA ASN A 322 23.56 -11.29 10.23
C ASN A 322 22.28 -10.47 10.13
N THR A 323 21.68 -10.15 11.28
CA THR A 323 20.50 -9.29 11.41
C THR A 323 20.77 -8.19 12.43
N PRO A 324 20.05 -7.06 12.37
CA PRO A 324 20.12 -6.05 13.42
C PRO A 324 19.75 -6.65 14.78
N LYS A 325 20.38 -6.15 15.84
CA LYS A 325 19.93 -6.50 17.19
C LYS A 325 18.48 -6.05 17.38
N PHE A 326 17.67 -6.97 17.89
CA PHE A 326 16.28 -6.72 18.24
C PHE A 326 16.18 -6.37 19.72
N TYR A 327 15.52 -5.26 20.03
CA TYR A 327 15.31 -4.81 21.40
C TYR A 327 13.91 -5.13 21.91
N GLY A 328 12.92 -5.23 21.04
CA GLY A 328 11.56 -5.56 21.39
C GLY A 328 10.57 -5.13 20.33
N SER A 329 9.31 -5.45 20.57
CA SER A 329 8.18 -5.11 19.70
C SER A 329 6.97 -4.79 20.54
N PHE A 330 6.03 -4.09 19.94
CA PHE A 330 4.70 -3.92 20.51
C PHE A 330 3.66 -3.90 19.39
N LYS A 331 2.47 -4.30 19.74
CA LYS A 331 1.30 -4.26 18.87
C LYS A 331 0.17 -3.64 19.64
N ASP A 332 -0.49 -2.67 19.05
CA ASP A 332 -1.81 -2.21 19.48
C ASP A 332 -2.84 -2.52 18.39
N ASP A 333 -4.10 -2.16 18.60
CA ASP A 333 -5.18 -2.42 17.66
C ASP A 333 -4.98 -1.74 16.29
N LEU A 334 -4.02 -0.83 16.20
CA LEU A 334 -3.82 0.04 15.05
C LEU A 334 -2.46 -0.14 14.38
N LYS A 335 -1.40 -0.57 15.12
CA LYS A 335 -0.03 -0.58 14.60
C LYS A 335 0.79 -1.73 15.13
N ASP A 336 1.57 -2.34 14.24
CA ASP A 336 2.70 -3.20 14.59
C ASP A 336 3.98 -2.38 14.60
N ALA A 337 4.81 -2.56 15.62
CA ALA A 337 6.08 -1.85 15.77
C ALA A 337 7.20 -2.77 16.25
N ILE A 338 8.39 -2.54 15.73
CA ILE A 338 9.63 -3.22 16.14
C ILE A 338 10.71 -2.19 16.47
N ILE A 339 11.53 -2.50 17.48
CA ILE A 339 12.65 -1.67 17.93
C ILE A 339 13.93 -2.40 17.58
N LEU A 340 14.73 -1.79 16.72
CA LEU A 340 15.95 -2.36 16.17
C LEU A 340 17.16 -1.49 16.48
N GLU A 341 18.33 -2.10 16.37
CA GLU A 341 19.61 -1.41 16.39
C GLU A 341 19.71 -0.37 15.27
N ASP A 342 20.27 0.79 15.58
CA ASP A 342 20.64 1.79 14.56
C ASP A 342 21.99 1.41 13.94
N LEU A 343 21.94 0.89 12.72
CA LEU A 343 23.15 0.44 12.00
C LEU A 343 24.06 1.60 11.58
N ASN A 344 23.57 2.85 11.59
CA ASN A 344 24.42 4.02 11.29
C ASN A 344 25.54 4.22 12.32
N ARG A 345 25.51 3.51 13.44
CA ARG A 345 26.63 3.48 14.42
C ARG A 345 27.89 2.76 13.90
N TYR A 346 27.75 1.94 12.87
CA TYR A 346 28.87 1.23 12.25
C TYR A 346 29.38 1.96 11.02
N PRO A 347 30.68 1.89 10.73
CA PRO A 347 31.18 2.27 9.42
C PRO A 347 30.58 1.32 8.38
N GLY A 348 29.96 1.88 7.33
CA GLY A 348 29.28 1.09 6.31
C GLY A 348 28.28 1.89 5.50
N SER A 349 27.54 1.22 4.63
CA SER A 349 26.60 1.85 3.72
C SER A 349 25.46 0.90 3.32
N PHE A 350 24.30 1.47 2.98
CA PHE A 350 23.21 0.78 2.28
C PHE A 350 23.40 0.78 0.75
N ASN A 351 24.34 1.57 0.23
CA ASN A 351 24.46 1.86 -1.19
C ASN A 351 25.77 1.31 -1.77
N ILE A 352 25.92 -0.01 -1.79
CA ILE A 352 27.04 -0.67 -2.48
C ILE A 352 26.58 -1.11 -3.87
N ASN A 353 27.33 -0.72 -4.90
CA ASN A 353 27.08 -1.20 -6.25
C ASN A 353 27.61 -2.63 -6.41
N LEU A 354 26.70 -3.61 -6.34
CA LEU A 354 27.03 -5.02 -6.44
C LEU A 354 27.49 -5.43 -7.85
N ASN A 355 27.17 -4.67 -8.90
CA ASN A 355 27.66 -4.93 -10.27
C ASN A 355 29.19 -4.80 -10.38
N THR A 356 29.77 -3.90 -9.59
CA THR A 356 31.22 -3.62 -9.61
C THR A 356 31.96 -4.24 -8.44
N ASN A 357 31.25 -4.79 -7.46
CA ASN A 357 31.85 -5.37 -6.25
C ASN A 357 31.43 -6.82 -6.03
N ILE A 358 31.98 -7.69 -6.88
CA ILE A 358 31.68 -9.12 -6.86
C ILE A 358 32.02 -9.80 -5.52
N TYR A 359 33.06 -9.34 -4.84
CA TYR A 359 33.43 -9.89 -3.52
C TYR A 359 32.32 -9.64 -2.48
N THR A 360 31.82 -8.44 -2.42
CA THR A 360 30.68 -8.09 -1.53
C THR A 360 29.43 -8.89 -1.91
N LEU A 361 29.16 -9.07 -3.20
CA LEU A 361 28.05 -9.90 -3.68
C LEU A 361 28.16 -11.35 -3.19
N LEU A 362 29.36 -11.97 -3.31
CA LEU A 362 29.59 -13.33 -2.81
C LEU A 362 29.47 -13.42 -1.28
N ASN A 363 29.80 -12.36 -0.54
CA ASN A 363 29.56 -12.30 0.90
C ASN A 363 28.06 -12.29 1.23
N VAL A 364 27.22 -11.58 0.45
CA VAL A 364 25.76 -11.64 0.60
C VAL A 364 25.25 -13.05 0.35
N VAL A 365 25.70 -13.68 -0.75
CA VAL A 365 25.32 -15.06 -1.11
C VAL A 365 25.70 -16.04 0.01
N ASN A 366 26.91 -15.94 0.55
CA ASN A 366 27.36 -16.78 1.67
C ASN A 366 26.56 -16.53 2.95
N SER A 367 26.20 -15.28 3.21
CA SER A 367 25.41 -14.88 4.38
C SER A 367 24.02 -15.50 4.37
N ILE A 368 23.29 -15.38 3.25
CA ILE A 368 21.96 -15.99 3.13
C ILE A 368 22.05 -17.53 3.03
N HIS A 369 23.12 -18.08 2.40
CA HIS A 369 23.35 -19.52 2.41
C HIS A 369 23.47 -20.09 3.83
N ASN A 370 24.13 -19.39 4.75
CA ASN A 370 24.22 -19.83 6.14
C ASN A 370 22.84 -19.92 6.81
N VAL A 371 21.91 -19.02 6.46
CA VAL A 371 20.51 -19.12 6.90
C VAL A 371 19.84 -20.36 6.31
N HIS A 372 19.96 -20.57 4.99
CA HIS A 372 19.38 -21.71 4.29
C HIS A 372 19.95 -23.05 4.80
N LYS A 373 21.25 -23.11 5.08
CA LYS A 373 21.92 -24.29 5.64
C LYS A 373 21.43 -24.60 7.05
N THR A 374 21.26 -23.58 7.89
CA THR A 374 20.79 -23.75 9.26
C THR A 374 19.33 -24.23 9.30
N PHE A 375 18.51 -23.77 8.36
CA PHE A 375 17.07 -24.07 8.30
C PHE A 375 16.72 -24.76 6.98
N TYR A 376 17.31 -25.95 6.79
CA TYR A 376 17.04 -26.86 5.68
C TYR A 376 16.21 -28.04 6.16
N PHE A 377 15.10 -28.31 5.50
CA PHE A 377 14.09 -29.28 5.92
C PHE A 377 13.86 -30.34 4.84
N GLU A 378 14.27 -31.57 5.09
CA GLU A 378 14.06 -32.71 4.18
C GLU A 378 12.67 -33.32 4.32
N SER A 379 12.08 -33.18 5.53
CA SER A 379 10.71 -33.62 5.82
C SER A 379 9.91 -32.51 6.53
N ASN A 380 8.58 -32.67 6.61
CA ASN A 380 7.74 -31.74 7.38
C ASN A 380 7.99 -31.85 8.89
N ASP A 381 8.52 -32.98 9.36
CA ASP A 381 8.81 -33.22 10.78
C ASP A 381 10.10 -32.50 11.22
N ASP A 382 11.01 -32.23 10.28
CA ASP A 382 12.24 -31.47 10.54
C ASP A 382 11.96 -29.97 10.77
N ILE A 383 10.79 -29.48 10.33
CA ILE A 383 10.43 -28.08 10.50
C ILE A 383 10.29 -27.76 11.98
N ILE A 384 11.21 -26.93 12.48
CA ILE A 384 11.23 -26.54 13.89
C ILE A 384 9.92 -25.84 14.32
N PRO A 385 9.51 -25.96 15.60
CA PRO A 385 8.23 -25.44 16.08
C PRO A 385 7.98 -23.95 15.72
N THR A 386 9.02 -23.12 15.80
CA THR A 386 8.97 -21.70 15.46
C THR A 386 8.77 -21.42 13.97
N MET A 387 8.84 -22.40 13.09
CA MET A 387 8.66 -22.22 11.63
C MET A 387 7.47 -23.02 11.07
N LYS A 388 6.77 -23.82 11.91
CA LYS A 388 5.60 -24.61 11.50
C LYS A 388 4.43 -23.76 10.99
N SER A 389 4.34 -22.51 11.43
CA SER A 389 3.30 -21.57 11.01
C SER A 389 3.62 -20.87 9.68
N LEU A 390 4.87 -20.98 9.21
CA LEU A 390 5.27 -20.34 7.95
C LEU A 390 4.65 -21.08 6.76
N LYS A 391 4.17 -20.30 5.79
CA LYS A 391 3.58 -20.83 4.56
C LYS A 391 4.66 -21.29 3.60
N LYS A 392 4.39 -22.39 2.89
CA LYS A 392 5.13 -22.72 1.66
C LYS A 392 4.73 -21.77 0.56
N ILE A 393 5.59 -21.58 -0.45
CA ILE A 393 5.35 -20.58 -1.50
C ILE A 393 4.01 -20.75 -2.24
N ASN A 394 3.55 -22.00 -2.48
CA ASN A 394 2.25 -22.25 -3.11
C ASN A 394 1.03 -21.97 -2.20
N GLN A 395 1.25 -21.84 -0.90
CA GLN A 395 0.22 -21.49 0.08
C GLN A 395 0.04 -19.95 0.21
N ILE A 396 0.92 -19.17 -0.40
CA ILE A 396 0.79 -17.72 -0.51
C ILE A 396 -0.03 -17.41 -1.76
N SER A 397 -1.35 -17.63 -1.66
CA SER A 397 -2.28 -17.52 -2.80
C SER A 397 -2.25 -16.16 -3.49
N TYR A 398 -1.88 -15.09 -2.78
CA TYR A 398 -1.83 -13.73 -3.31
C TYR A 398 -0.97 -13.61 -4.57
N PHE A 399 0.23 -14.21 -4.60
CA PHE A 399 1.12 -14.13 -5.75
C PHE A 399 0.49 -14.76 -7.00
N LYS A 400 -0.01 -15.97 -6.85
CA LYS A 400 -0.63 -16.72 -7.94
C LYS A 400 -1.92 -16.08 -8.43
N ASN A 401 -2.80 -15.66 -7.51
CA ASN A 401 -4.06 -15.01 -7.84
C ASN A 401 -3.83 -13.71 -8.60
N LEU A 402 -2.90 -12.87 -8.15
CA LEU A 402 -2.58 -11.61 -8.83
C LEU A 402 -2.03 -11.86 -10.25
N ILE A 403 -1.17 -12.89 -10.43
CA ILE A 403 -0.69 -13.25 -11.77
C ILE A 403 -1.88 -13.60 -12.67
N HIS A 404 -2.80 -14.46 -12.22
CA HIS A 404 -3.98 -14.85 -13.02
C HIS A 404 -4.89 -13.67 -13.34
N GLU A 405 -5.19 -12.84 -12.35
CA GLU A 405 -6.07 -11.67 -12.49
C GLU A 405 -5.50 -10.63 -13.45
N ARG A 406 -4.17 -10.41 -13.44
CA ARG A 406 -3.53 -9.29 -14.13
C ARG A 406 -2.75 -9.65 -15.38
N TYR A 407 -2.59 -10.93 -15.68
CA TYR A 407 -1.76 -11.37 -16.81
C TYR A 407 -2.15 -10.72 -18.13
N LYS A 408 -3.43 -10.61 -18.45
CA LYS A 408 -3.90 -9.99 -19.70
C LYS A 408 -3.54 -8.51 -19.81
N ILE A 409 -3.60 -7.78 -18.69
CA ILE A 409 -3.20 -6.36 -18.62
C ILE A 409 -1.68 -6.26 -18.82
N PHE A 410 -0.93 -7.09 -18.11
CA PHE A 410 0.52 -7.21 -18.25
C PHE A 410 0.92 -7.49 -19.69
N GLU A 411 0.38 -8.56 -20.31
CA GLU A 411 0.66 -8.95 -21.69
C GLU A 411 0.45 -7.78 -22.67
N ASN A 412 -0.65 -7.06 -22.55
CA ASN A 412 -0.94 -5.89 -23.37
C ASN A 412 0.05 -4.74 -23.16
N ASN A 413 0.45 -4.50 -21.90
CA ASN A 413 1.35 -3.40 -21.57
C ASN A 413 2.79 -3.65 -22.03
N VAL A 414 3.25 -4.91 -22.05
CA VAL A 414 4.63 -5.25 -22.41
C VAL A 414 4.82 -5.70 -23.86
N LYS A 415 3.73 -5.90 -24.63
CA LYS A 415 3.78 -6.41 -26.00
C LYS A 415 4.71 -5.65 -26.97
N HIS A 416 4.92 -4.35 -26.69
CA HIS A 416 5.79 -3.48 -27.49
C HIS A 416 7.24 -3.46 -26.99
N ILE A 417 7.50 -4.02 -25.80
CA ILE A 417 8.83 -4.12 -25.18
C ILE A 417 9.48 -5.46 -25.54
N LEU A 418 8.67 -6.53 -25.65
CA LEU A 418 9.12 -7.91 -25.84
C LEU A 418 9.14 -8.28 -27.32
N ASN A 419 10.19 -9.01 -27.75
CA ASN A 419 10.22 -9.68 -29.03
C ASN A 419 9.37 -10.97 -29.00
N ASP A 420 9.18 -11.62 -30.16
CA ASP A 420 8.28 -12.78 -30.28
C ASP A 420 8.79 -14.02 -29.52
N ALA A 421 10.11 -14.23 -29.46
CA ALA A 421 10.68 -15.33 -28.69
C ALA A 421 10.42 -15.11 -27.16
N GLU A 422 10.57 -13.89 -26.69
CA GLU A 422 10.30 -13.53 -25.28
C GLU A 422 8.82 -13.67 -24.92
N LYS A 423 7.91 -13.32 -25.84
CA LYS A 423 6.46 -13.56 -25.67
C LYS A 423 6.14 -15.04 -25.52
N ILE A 424 6.80 -15.90 -26.31
CA ILE A 424 6.63 -17.36 -26.21
C ILE A 424 7.08 -17.85 -24.83
N ILE A 425 8.23 -17.37 -24.31
CA ILE A 425 8.72 -17.74 -22.97
C ILE A 425 7.71 -17.33 -21.89
N ILE A 426 7.26 -16.08 -21.93
CA ILE A 426 6.28 -15.54 -20.96
C ILE A 426 4.97 -16.35 -20.97
N ASN A 427 4.43 -16.65 -22.16
CA ASN A 427 3.23 -17.48 -22.31
C ASN A 427 3.43 -18.90 -21.76
N LYS A 428 4.60 -19.50 -22.01
CA LYS A 428 4.95 -20.82 -21.49
C LYS A 428 5.00 -20.81 -19.95
N ILE A 429 5.60 -19.78 -19.36
CA ILE A 429 5.64 -19.61 -17.88
C ILE A 429 4.20 -19.50 -17.34
N TYR A 430 3.40 -18.58 -17.88
CA TYR A 430 2.03 -18.36 -17.44
C TYR A 430 1.17 -19.62 -17.50
N ASN A 431 1.24 -20.35 -18.61
CA ASN A 431 0.46 -21.58 -18.79
C ASN A 431 0.86 -22.73 -17.85
N ASN A 432 2.05 -22.67 -17.24
CA ASN A 432 2.55 -23.67 -16.30
C ASN A 432 2.70 -23.13 -14.88
N ILE A 433 2.22 -21.92 -14.59
CA ILE A 433 2.53 -21.22 -13.35
C ILE A 433 2.10 -22.01 -12.10
N ASP A 434 0.92 -22.62 -12.12
CA ASP A 434 0.41 -23.41 -10.99
C ASP A 434 1.33 -24.61 -10.69
N LYS A 435 1.74 -25.34 -11.74
CA LYS A 435 2.67 -26.46 -11.63
C LYS A 435 4.03 -26.02 -11.06
N ILE A 436 4.54 -24.87 -11.53
CA ILE A 436 5.82 -24.32 -11.08
C ILE A 436 5.77 -23.98 -9.57
N PHE A 437 4.68 -23.37 -9.09
CA PHE A 437 4.49 -23.10 -7.67
C PHE A 437 4.44 -24.39 -6.84
N ASP A 438 3.76 -25.43 -7.34
CA ASP A 438 3.65 -26.72 -6.63
C ASP A 438 5.00 -27.44 -6.58
N GLU A 439 5.76 -27.47 -7.67
CA GLU A 439 7.11 -28.05 -7.70
C GLU A 439 8.08 -27.32 -6.76
N ALA A 440 8.05 -25.98 -6.71
CA ALA A 440 8.88 -25.20 -5.80
C ALA A 440 8.53 -25.45 -4.33
N SER A 441 7.32 -25.90 -4.04
CA SER A 441 6.84 -26.21 -2.67
C SER A 441 7.12 -27.64 -2.22
N CYS A 442 7.69 -28.48 -3.10
CA CYS A 442 8.12 -29.83 -2.74
C CYS A 442 9.37 -29.80 -1.85
N LEU A 443 9.45 -30.71 -0.90
CA LEU A 443 10.64 -30.91 -0.08
C LEU A 443 11.84 -31.36 -0.93
N PRO A 444 13.09 -31.02 -0.54
CA PRO A 444 13.45 -30.25 0.64
C PRO A 444 13.19 -28.74 0.48
N LEU A 445 13.00 -28.06 1.60
CA LEU A 445 12.73 -26.61 1.66
C LEU A 445 13.67 -25.91 2.64
N CYS A 446 13.87 -24.62 2.43
CA CYS A 446 14.61 -23.73 3.34
C CYS A 446 13.69 -22.65 3.90
N PHE A 447 14.11 -22.06 5.01
CA PHE A 447 13.59 -20.77 5.45
C PHE A 447 14.19 -19.68 4.56
N CYS A 448 13.35 -18.91 3.87
CA CYS A 448 13.74 -17.88 2.91
C CYS A 448 13.39 -16.47 3.40
N HIS A 449 14.23 -15.52 3.03
CA HIS A 449 14.01 -14.09 3.24
C HIS A 449 12.83 -13.57 2.41
N GLY A 450 12.75 -13.99 1.15
CA GLY A 450 11.65 -13.71 0.21
C GLY A 450 11.73 -12.36 -0.51
N ASP A 451 12.54 -11.40 -0.04
CA ASP A 451 12.74 -10.07 -0.68
C ASP A 451 14.21 -9.64 -0.58
N LEU A 452 15.13 -10.58 -0.83
CA LEU A 452 16.57 -10.32 -0.76
C LEU A 452 17.02 -9.45 -1.94
N LYS A 453 17.35 -8.21 -1.65
CA LYS A 453 17.80 -7.21 -2.64
C LYS A 453 18.71 -6.17 -2.00
N SER A 454 19.51 -5.46 -2.80
CA SER A 454 20.52 -4.51 -2.29
C SER A 454 19.96 -3.45 -1.32
N PRO A 455 18.78 -2.84 -1.53
CA PRO A 455 18.21 -1.89 -0.57
C PRO A 455 17.88 -2.47 0.81
N ASN A 456 17.72 -3.80 0.91
CA ASN A 456 17.41 -4.51 2.16
C ASN A 456 18.68 -5.05 2.84
N ILE A 457 19.86 -4.53 2.49
CA ILE A 457 21.14 -4.96 3.04
C ILE A 457 21.93 -3.74 3.49
N PHE A 458 22.38 -3.76 4.75
CA PHE A 458 23.41 -2.83 5.22
C PHE A 458 24.77 -3.53 5.14
N TYR A 459 25.76 -2.86 4.57
CA TYR A 459 27.10 -3.40 4.40
C TYR A 459 28.06 -2.80 5.44
N LYS A 460 28.14 -3.45 6.59
CA LYS A 460 29.08 -3.07 7.64
C LYS A 460 30.51 -3.20 7.12
N ASN A 461 31.34 -2.19 7.40
CA ASN A 461 32.69 -2.09 6.84
C ASN A 461 32.74 -2.20 5.30
N ASN A 462 31.62 -1.90 4.62
CA ASN A 462 31.40 -2.02 3.17
C ASN A 462 31.52 -3.46 2.59
N THR A 463 31.59 -4.47 3.43
CA THR A 463 31.77 -5.88 2.98
C THR A 463 30.91 -6.90 3.73
N GLU A 464 30.61 -6.66 4.99
CA GLU A 464 29.84 -7.57 5.84
C GLU A 464 28.34 -7.27 5.72
N PRO A 465 27.52 -8.14 5.11
CA PRO A 465 26.10 -7.89 4.96
C PRO A 465 25.34 -8.13 6.25
N ILE A 466 24.48 -7.18 6.60
CA ILE A 466 23.42 -7.30 7.61
C ILE A 466 22.09 -7.26 6.86
N LEU A 467 21.30 -8.32 6.99
CA LEU A 467 20.05 -8.51 6.25
C LEU A 467 18.88 -7.88 7.01
N LEU A 468 18.06 -7.13 6.28
CA LEU A 468 16.96 -6.31 6.79
C LEU A 468 15.66 -6.66 6.06
N ASP A 469 14.52 -6.20 6.60
CA ASP A 469 13.23 -6.24 5.90
C ASP A 469 12.69 -7.67 5.69
N TRP A 470 12.63 -8.47 6.77
CA TRP A 470 12.17 -9.87 6.79
C TRP A 470 10.64 -10.02 6.73
N GLN A 471 10.00 -9.22 5.90
CA GLN A 471 8.54 -9.15 5.80
C GLN A 471 7.90 -10.21 4.87
N TYR A 472 8.71 -10.83 3.98
CA TYR A 472 8.27 -11.86 3.04
C TYR A 472 8.71 -13.28 3.44
N ILE A 473 9.01 -13.52 4.69
CA ILE A 473 9.49 -14.84 5.17
C ILE A 473 8.51 -15.97 4.82
N HIS A 474 9.04 -17.05 4.29
CA HIS A 474 8.29 -18.25 3.92
C HIS A 474 9.20 -19.47 3.74
N LEU A 475 8.61 -20.65 3.51
CA LEU A 475 9.37 -21.85 3.16
C LEU A 475 9.40 -22.03 1.64
N ASN A 476 10.60 -22.13 1.07
CA ASN A 476 10.83 -22.26 -0.37
C ASN A 476 12.19 -22.93 -0.64
N LYS A 477 12.55 -23.10 -1.91
CA LYS A 477 13.92 -23.44 -2.33
C LYS A 477 14.84 -22.25 -2.00
N GLY A 478 15.93 -22.48 -1.28
CA GLY A 478 16.84 -21.39 -0.88
C GLY A 478 17.39 -20.60 -2.07
N VAL A 479 17.52 -21.22 -3.24
CA VAL A 479 17.95 -20.56 -4.47
C VAL A 479 17.01 -19.42 -4.90
N SER A 480 15.77 -19.37 -4.41
CA SER A 480 14.82 -18.29 -4.72
C SER A 480 15.30 -16.92 -4.25
N ASP A 481 15.96 -16.83 -3.09
CA ASP A 481 16.54 -15.59 -2.60
C ASP A 481 17.73 -15.14 -3.47
N ILE A 482 18.54 -16.08 -3.96
CA ILE A 482 19.66 -15.80 -4.87
C ILE A 482 19.15 -15.27 -6.20
N VAL A 483 18.11 -15.89 -6.74
CA VAL A 483 17.49 -15.47 -8.02
C VAL A 483 16.96 -14.04 -7.90
N PHE A 484 16.28 -13.71 -6.82
CA PHE A 484 15.73 -12.38 -6.66
C PHE A 484 16.82 -11.32 -6.43
N LEU A 485 17.84 -11.64 -5.64
CA LEU A 485 19.04 -10.79 -5.48
C LEU A 485 19.68 -10.46 -6.83
N LEU A 486 19.88 -11.48 -7.69
CA LEU A 486 20.49 -11.31 -8.99
C LEU A 486 19.65 -10.39 -9.90
N ILE A 487 18.35 -10.64 -10.03
CA ILE A 487 17.50 -9.92 -10.99
C ILE A 487 17.24 -8.48 -10.56
N GLU A 488 17.08 -8.23 -9.26
CA GLU A 488 16.74 -6.90 -8.75
C GLU A 488 17.98 -6.02 -8.57
N SER A 489 19.08 -6.60 -8.08
CA SER A 489 20.23 -5.81 -7.63
C SER A 489 21.38 -5.78 -8.65
N ILE A 490 21.35 -6.60 -9.71
CA ILE A 490 22.45 -6.74 -10.66
C ILE A 490 21.92 -6.69 -12.09
N GLU A 491 22.60 -5.92 -12.93
CA GLU A 491 22.40 -6.03 -14.38
C GLU A 491 22.97 -7.35 -14.89
N PHE A 492 22.24 -8.02 -15.78
CA PHE A 492 22.67 -9.29 -16.33
C PHE A 492 24.02 -9.16 -17.03
N ASP A 493 25.02 -9.79 -16.47
CA ASP A 493 26.31 -10.12 -17.07
C ASP A 493 26.56 -11.62 -16.88
N LYS A 494 26.74 -12.33 -18.00
CA LYS A 494 26.86 -13.78 -17.99
C LYS A 494 27.93 -14.28 -17.02
N THR A 495 29.11 -13.65 -17.02
CA THR A 495 30.25 -14.08 -16.21
C THR A 495 29.96 -13.96 -14.72
N ASN A 496 29.43 -12.82 -14.30
CA ASN A 496 29.09 -12.57 -12.89
C ASN A 496 27.91 -13.43 -12.43
N VAL A 497 26.89 -13.59 -13.27
CA VAL A 497 25.72 -14.42 -12.95
C VAL A 497 26.10 -15.89 -12.83
N ASP A 498 26.84 -16.45 -13.78
CA ASP A 498 27.30 -17.84 -13.72
C ASP A 498 28.23 -18.08 -12.52
N LEU A 499 29.08 -17.10 -12.17
CA LEU A 499 29.91 -17.18 -10.97
C LEU A 499 29.06 -17.30 -9.70
N VAL A 500 28.04 -16.45 -9.53
CA VAL A 500 27.15 -16.49 -8.36
C VAL A 500 26.33 -17.76 -8.30
N VAL A 501 25.74 -18.17 -9.44
CA VAL A 501 24.94 -19.40 -9.56
C VAL A 501 25.77 -20.63 -9.19
N ASN A 502 27.00 -20.74 -9.73
CA ASN A 502 27.89 -21.86 -9.43
C ASN A 502 28.45 -21.79 -8.00
N PHE A 503 28.73 -20.60 -7.48
CA PHE A 503 29.19 -20.44 -6.08
C PHE A 503 28.13 -20.92 -5.11
N TYR A 504 26.87 -20.48 -5.28
CA TYR A 504 25.77 -20.92 -4.39
C TYR A 504 25.50 -22.42 -4.56
N TYR A 505 25.53 -22.96 -5.81
CA TYR A 505 25.44 -24.40 -6.03
C TYR A 505 26.49 -25.17 -5.24
N LYS A 506 27.76 -24.73 -5.31
CA LYS A 506 28.87 -25.39 -4.58
C LYS A 506 28.58 -25.43 -3.08
N LEU A 507 28.15 -24.32 -2.49
CA LEU A 507 27.77 -24.24 -1.08
C LEU A 507 26.64 -25.20 -0.72
N GLN A 508 25.60 -25.28 -1.55
CA GLN A 508 24.46 -26.18 -1.36
C GLN A 508 24.84 -27.66 -1.53
N ASN A 509 25.66 -27.96 -2.51
CA ASN A 509 26.15 -29.33 -2.71
C ASN A 509 27.06 -29.80 -1.56
N GLU A 510 27.96 -28.95 -1.08
CA GLU A 510 28.83 -29.23 0.08
C GLU A 510 28.02 -29.44 1.37
N ALA A 511 26.93 -28.68 1.55
CA ALA A 511 26.11 -28.75 2.76
C ALA A 511 25.11 -29.94 2.74
N HIS A 512 24.51 -30.25 1.60
CA HIS A 512 23.32 -31.12 1.51
C HIS A 512 23.40 -32.15 0.38
N GLY A 513 24.49 -32.22 -0.40
CA GLY A 513 24.66 -33.19 -1.47
C GLY A 513 23.71 -33.01 -2.65
N ILE A 514 23.20 -31.79 -2.90
CA ILE A 514 22.20 -31.53 -3.94
C ILE A 514 22.81 -31.73 -5.33
N PRO A 515 22.26 -32.62 -6.20
CA PRO A 515 22.75 -32.80 -7.56
C PRO A 515 22.55 -31.53 -8.40
N TYR A 516 23.47 -31.26 -9.33
CA TYR A 516 23.44 -30.05 -10.18
C TYR A 516 22.15 -29.92 -10.99
N HIS A 517 21.64 -31.02 -11.55
CA HIS A 517 20.39 -30.99 -12.34
C HIS A 517 19.17 -30.60 -11.48
N THR A 518 19.10 -31.08 -10.23
CA THR A 518 18.04 -30.72 -9.29
C THR A 518 18.14 -29.24 -8.94
N TYR A 519 19.33 -28.78 -8.56
CA TYR A 519 19.59 -27.38 -8.31
C TYR A 519 19.18 -26.46 -9.47
N MET A 520 19.55 -26.81 -10.72
CA MET A 520 19.19 -26.02 -11.90
C MET A 520 17.70 -26.06 -12.21
N THR A 521 17.00 -27.12 -11.85
CA THR A 521 15.53 -27.17 -11.93
C THR A 521 14.91 -26.18 -10.93
N ASP A 522 15.35 -26.20 -9.68
CA ASP A 522 14.91 -25.28 -8.63
C ASP A 522 15.23 -23.83 -9.00
N PHE A 523 16.42 -23.56 -9.57
CA PHE A 523 16.82 -22.24 -10.05
C PHE A 523 15.90 -21.74 -11.18
N LYS A 524 15.58 -22.58 -12.16
CA LYS A 524 14.66 -22.21 -13.26
C LYS A 524 13.23 -21.97 -12.77
N ASN A 525 12.74 -22.78 -11.83
CA ASN A 525 11.44 -22.56 -11.21
C ASN A 525 11.42 -21.23 -10.41
N ALA A 526 12.48 -20.96 -9.67
CA ALA A 526 12.59 -19.70 -8.91
C ALA A 526 12.58 -18.45 -9.81
N LEU A 527 13.23 -18.51 -10.99
CA LEU A 527 13.15 -17.44 -12.01
C LEU A 527 11.69 -17.15 -12.43
N CYS A 528 10.85 -18.17 -12.46
CA CYS A 528 9.47 -18.09 -12.95
C CYS A 528 8.43 -17.73 -11.87
N ILE A 529 8.80 -17.60 -10.59
CA ILE A 529 7.85 -17.34 -9.49
C ILE A 529 7.87 -15.87 -9.10
N PHE A 530 8.66 -15.50 -8.10
CA PHE A 530 8.63 -14.16 -7.51
C PHE A 530 9.06 -13.06 -8.49
N PRO A 531 10.12 -13.23 -9.30
CA PRO A 531 10.45 -12.24 -10.33
C PRO A 531 9.35 -12.07 -11.39
N PHE A 532 8.67 -13.15 -11.77
CA PHE A 532 7.54 -13.07 -12.69
C PHE A 532 6.35 -12.34 -12.06
N PHE A 533 6.02 -12.67 -10.81
CA PHE A 533 5.00 -11.95 -10.04
C PHE A 533 5.30 -10.44 -9.98
N VAL A 534 6.52 -10.04 -9.60
CA VAL A 534 6.95 -8.63 -9.54
C VAL A 534 6.80 -7.95 -10.91
N SER A 535 7.21 -8.65 -11.98
CA SER A 535 7.07 -8.14 -13.35
C SER A 535 5.60 -7.93 -13.76
N VAL A 536 4.72 -8.91 -13.45
CA VAL A 536 3.27 -8.80 -13.73
C VAL A 536 2.67 -7.68 -12.91
N TRP A 537 2.97 -7.61 -11.62
CA TRP A 537 2.42 -6.60 -10.73
C TRP A 537 2.74 -5.19 -11.25
N PHE A 538 4.01 -4.83 -11.35
CA PHE A 538 4.41 -3.47 -11.72
C PHE A 538 4.05 -3.09 -13.17
N ASN A 539 4.05 -4.04 -14.10
CA ASN A 539 3.67 -3.77 -15.49
C ASN A 539 2.15 -3.84 -15.73
N SER A 540 1.34 -4.20 -14.74
CA SER A 540 -0.13 -4.15 -14.80
C SER A 540 -0.74 -2.99 -14.01
N GLU A 541 0.05 -2.29 -13.19
CA GLU A 541 -0.39 -1.11 -12.44
C GLU A 541 -0.45 0.14 -13.34
N SER A 542 -1.27 1.12 -12.91
CA SER A 542 -1.28 2.43 -13.55
C SER A 542 0.06 3.14 -13.32
N LYS A 543 0.63 3.74 -14.36
CA LYS A 543 1.87 4.52 -14.26
C LYS A 543 1.78 5.66 -13.24
N ASP A 544 0.58 6.19 -13.02
CA ASP A 544 0.32 7.26 -12.05
C ASP A 544 0.47 6.81 -10.59
N LYS A 545 0.48 5.49 -10.36
CA LYS A 545 0.59 4.87 -9.03
C LYS A 545 2.00 4.39 -8.69
N LEU A 546 2.91 4.38 -9.65
CA LEU A 546 4.26 3.85 -9.46
C LEU A 546 5.17 4.94 -8.89
N LEU A 547 5.90 4.58 -7.83
CA LEU A 547 6.89 5.45 -7.18
C LEU A 547 8.08 5.74 -8.08
N ASP A 548 8.48 4.75 -8.92
CA ASP A 548 9.48 4.88 -9.98
C ASP A 548 8.87 4.36 -11.30
N PRO A 549 8.44 5.22 -12.20
CA PRO A 549 7.82 4.81 -13.47
C PRO A 549 8.79 4.09 -14.43
N ILE A 550 10.10 4.15 -14.20
CA ILE A 550 11.12 3.46 -15.02
C ILE A 550 11.36 2.04 -14.52
N PHE A 551 11.12 1.77 -13.23
CA PHE A 551 11.38 0.47 -12.60
C PHE A 551 10.74 -0.70 -13.34
N PRO A 552 9.44 -0.69 -13.70
CA PRO A 552 8.80 -1.83 -14.37
C PRO A 552 9.48 -2.23 -15.68
N ILE A 553 9.88 -1.24 -16.47
CA ILE A 553 10.54 -1.45 -17.78
C ILE A 553 11.96 -1.95 -17.57
N ARG A 554 12.71 -1.37 -16.64
CA ARG A 554 14.07 -1.82 -16.31
C ARG A 554 14.05 -3.25 -15.79
N PHE A 555 13.15 -3.56 -14.89
CA PHE A 555 13.03 -4.88 -14.28
C PHE A 555 12.72 -5.96 -15.30
N ILE A 556 11.68 -5.78 -16.15
CA ILE A 556 11.33 -6.79 -17.16
C ILE A 556 12.43 -6.97 -18.20
N LYS A 557 13.10 -5.89 -18.63
CA LYS A 557 14.21 -5.99 -19.58
C LYS A 557 15.38 -6.79 -19.01
N ASN A 558 15.69 -6.61 -17.72
CA ASN A 558 16.72 -7.41 -17.05
C ASN A 558 16.27 -8.86 -16.91
N LEU A 559 15.04 -9.12 -16.46
CA LEU A 559 14.45 -10.45 -16.33
C LEU A 559 14.48 -11.22 -17.67
N MET A 560 14.19 -10.56 -18.81
CA MET A 560 14.24 -11.20 -20.11
C MET A 560 15.65 -11.67 -20.48
N LYS A 561 16.71 -11.00 -20.07
CA LYS A 561 18.09 -11.48 -20.27
C LYS A 561 18.34 -12.81 -19.55
N TYR A 562 17.84 -12.96 -18.30
CA TYR A 562 17.89 -14.23 -17.57
C TYR A 562 17.05 -15.32 -18.24
N TYR A 563 15.83 -14.99 -18.70
CA TYR A 563 14.95 -15.95 -19.37
C TYR A 563 15.55 -16.43 -20.69
N ASN A 564 16.09 -15.52 -21.50
CA ASN A 564 16.76 -15.88 -22.76
C ASN A 564 18.00 -16.76 -22.53
N TYR A 565 18.67 -16.61 -21.40
CA TYR A 565 19.88 -17.40 -21.11
C TYR A 565 19.58 -18.77 -20.49
N TYR A 566 18.59 -18.86 -19.59
CA TYR A 566 18.34 -20.09 -18.81
C TYR A 566 17.11 -20.88 -19.23
N LEU A 567 16.14 -20.29 -19.95
CA LEU A 567 14.83 -20.91 -20.24
C LEU A 567 14.60 -21.18 -21.74
N GLN A 568 15.52 -20.76 -22.61
CA GLN A 568 15.47 -21.10 -24.03
C GLN A 568 15.76 -22.56 -24.29
#